data_782c852cb4298b0693f0d307c8efe4c1
#
_entry.id   782c852cb4298b0693f0d307c8efe4c1
#
_cell.length_a   1.000
_cell.length_b   1.000
_cell.length_c   1.000
_cell.angle_alpha   90.00
_cell.angle_beta   90.00
_cell.angle_gamma   90.00
#
_symmetry.space_group_name_H-M   'P 1'
#
loop_
_entity.id
_entity.type
_entity.pdbx_description
1 polymer ?
#
loop_
_entity_poly.entity_id
_entity_poly.type
_entity_poly.pdbx_seq_one_letter_code
_entity_poly.pdbx_strand_id
1 'polypeptide(L)'
;MNKVLQLTAVIEREGDGYVSMCQELDVVSQGRTVEDARVNLVEAVEGFLEAASPSEIRRRLKKETYIMSIMPMLPAPRAPRVKSATRSKVA
;
A
#
# COMPACT_ATOMS: atom_id res chain seq x y z
N MET A 1 -21.50 -7.42 19.45
CA MET A 1 -20.26 -8.15 19.38
C MET A 1 -19.40 -7.64 18.23
N ASN A 2 -18.13 -7.39 18.50
CA ASN A 2 -17.24 -6.84 17.48
C ASN A 2 -16.68 -7.91 16.61
N LYS A 3 -16.51 -7.60 15.36
CA LYS A 3 -15.88 -8.48 14.42
C LYS A 3 -14.52 -7.92 14.05
N VAL A 4 -13.57 -8.81 13.87
CA VAL A 4 -12.27 -8.43 13.38
C VAL A 4 -12.28 -8.57 11.86
N LEU A 5 -11.89 -7.51 11.18
CA LEU A 5 -11.77 -7.50 9.73
C LEU A 5 -10.35 -7.82 9.34
N GLN A 6 -10.22 -8.59 8.28
CA GLN A 6 -8.91 -8.86 7.72
C GLN A 6 -8.74 -8.00 6.48
N LEU A 7 -7.93 -6.98 6.60
CA LEU A 7 -7.68 -6.03 5.53
C LEU A 7 -6.20 -6.02 5.21
N THR A 8 -5.86 -5.39 4.11
CA THR A 8 -4.50 -5.42 3.60
C THR A 8 -3.86 -4.05 3.74
N ALA A 9 -2.67 -4.02 4.30
CA ALA A 9 -1.88 -2.80 4.38
C ALA A 9 -0.72 -2.89 3.41
N VAL A 10 -0.52 -1.82 2.65
CA VAL A 10 0.67 -1.66 1.82
C VAL A 10 1.46 -0.52 2.41
N ILE A 11 2.73 -0.76 2.72
CA ILE A 11 3.57 0.24 3.38
C ILE A 11 4.80 0.46 2.54
N GLU A 12 5.07 1.71 2.21
CA GLU A 12 6.19 2.08 1.37
C GLU A 12 7.00 3.16 2.01
N ARG A 13 8.30 3.10 1.79
CA ARG A 13 9.17 4.15 2.24
C ARG A 13 8.95 5.41 1.45
N GLU A 14 8.88 6.54 2.16
CA GLU A 14 8.75 7.80 1.49
C GLU A 14 9.52 8.84 2.28
N GLY A 15 10.58 9.37 1.69
CA GLY A 15 11.43 10.30 2.41
C GLY A 15 12.03 9.64 3.63
N ASP A 16 11.89 10.30 4.77
CA ASP A 16 12.43 9.78 6.02
C ASP A 16 11.46 8.88 6.76
N GLY A 17 10.30 8.64 6.21
CA GLY A 17 9.31 7.85 6.90
C GLY A 17 8.65 6.84 5.99
N TYR A 18 7.45 6.45 6.35
CA TYR A 18 6.71 5.44 5.62
C TYR A 18 5.27 5.87 5.47
N VAL A 19 4.70 5.55 4.31
CA VAL A 19 3.29 5.77 4.04
C VAL A 19 2.61 4.41 4.01
N SER A 20 1.44 4.34 4.62
CA SER A 20 0.67 3.10 4.67
C SER A 20 -0.69 3.34 4.05
N MET A 21 -1.23 2.30 3.44
CA MET A 21 -2.54 2.40 2.80
C MET A 21 -3.29 1.10 2.96
N CYS A 22 -4.56 1.22 3.32
CA CYS A 22 -5.45 0.07 3.34
C CYS A 22 -6.06 -0.06 1.96
N GLN A 23 -5.74 -1.15 1.29
CA GLN A 23 -6.16 -1.35 -0.10
C GLN A 23 -7.68 -1.37 -0.25
N GLU A 24 -8.35 -2.06 0.66
CA GLU A 24 -9.78 -2.28 0.51
C GLU A 24 -10.60 -1.03 0.77
N LEU A 25 -10.12 -0.16 1.65
CA LEU A 25 -10.89 1.00 2.07
C LEU A 25 -10.35 2.31 1.56
N ASP A 26 -9.18 2.30 0.92
CA ASP A 26 -8.57 3.54 0.42
C ASP A 26 -8.29 4.51 1.54
N VAL A 27 -7.86 4.01 2.69
CA VAL A 27 -7.49 4.84 3.82
C VAL A 27 -5.97 4.88 3.89
N VAL A 28 -5.42 6.06 4.13
CA VAL A 28 -3.98 6.27 4.10
C VAL A 28 -3.53 6.84 5.44
N SER A 29 -2.34 6.45 5.86
CA SER A 29 -1.72 7.00 7.04
C SER A 29 -0.21 7.01 6.83
N GLN A 30 0.55 7.29 7.88
CA GLN A 30 1.99 7.36 7.76
C GLN A 30 2.61 7.18 9.13
N GLY A 31 3.92 7.00 9.14
CA GLY A 31 4.65 6.84 10.37
C GLY A 31 6.14 6.97 10.11
N ARG A 32 6.91 7.01 11.18
CA ARG A 32 8.35 7.14 11.07
C ARG A 32 9.04 5.80 10.86
N THR A 33 8.38 4.72 11.26
CA THR A 33 8.85 3.37 11.05
C THR A 33 7.73 2.58 10.40
N VAL A 34 8.07 1.39 9.91
CA VAL A 34 7.05 0.51 9.34
C VAL A 34 5.99 0.20 10.39
N GLU A 35 6.42 -0.08 11.62
CA GLU A 35 5.45 -0.42 12.65
C GLU A 35 4.58 0.76 13.01
N ASP A 36 5.16 1.96 13.09
CA ASP A 36 4.37 3.15 13.36
C ASP A 36 3.33 3.37 12.26
N ALA A 37 3.75 3.21 11.00
CA ALA A 37 2.83 3.40 9.89
C ALA A 37 1.70 2.38 9.94
N ARG A 38 2.01 1.14 10.35
CA ARG A 38 1.01 0.11 10.48
C ARG A 38 0.00 0.45 11.60
N VAL A 39 0.51 0.82 12.76
CA VAL A 39 -0.37 1.14 13.89
C VAL A 39 -1.23 2.36 13.56
N ASN A 40 -0.63 3.37 12.97
CA ASN A 40 -1.38 4.58 12.60
C ASN A 40 -2.44 4.27 11.55
N LEU A 41 -2.16 3.33 10.66
CA LEU A 41 -3.16 2.93 9.68
C LEU A 41 -4.34 2.24 10.34
N VAL A 42 -4.07 1.38 11.32
CA VAL A 42 -5.15 0.73 12.04
C VAL A 42 -6.06 1.77 12.67
N GLU A 43 -5.47 2.77 13.32
CA GLU A 43 -6.26 3.84 13.92
C GLU A 43 -7.08 4.61 12.89
N ALA A 44 -6.44 4.90 11.75
CA ALA A 44 -7.13 5.64 10.70
C ALA A 44 -8.30 4.83 10.14
N VAL A 45 -8.10 3.52 9.97
CA VAL A 45 -9.16 2.66 9.48
C VAL A 45 -10.30 2.60 10.49
N GLU A 46 -9.97 2.47 11.78
CA GLU A 46 -11.00 2.42 12.81
C GLU A 46 -11.78 3.71 12.83
N GLY A 47 -11.09 4.85 12.69
CA GLY A 47 -11.80 6.13 12.62
C GLY A 47 -12.72 6.22 11.41
N PHE A 48 -12.25 5.72 10.27
CA PHE A 48 -13.10 5.71 9.08
C PHE A 48 -14.34 4.84 9.30
N LEU A 49 -14.16 3.66 9.89
CA LEU A 49 -15.27 2.75 10.09
C LEU A 49 -16.29 3.32 11.07
N GLU A 50 -15.84 4.11 12.03
CA GLU A 50 -16.75 4.75 12.95
C GLU A 50 -17.56 5.88 12.32
N ALA A 51 -16.91 6.61 11.40
CA ALA A 51 -17.54 7.81 10.85
C ALA A 51 -18.33 7.53 9.57
N ALA A 52 -17.97 6.51 8.81
CA ALA A 52 -18.61 6.27 7.52
C ALA A 52 -19.97 5.60 7.71
N SER A 53 -20.86 5.84 6.76
CA SER A 53 -22.14 5.17 6.78
C SER A 53 -21.98 3.70 6.45
N PRO A 54 -22.89 2.85 6.90
CA PRO A 54 -22.82 1.43 6.54
C PRO A 54 -22.83 1.20 5.04
N SER A 55 -23.54 1.99 4.27
CA SER A 55 -23.57 1.81 2.84
C SER A 55 -22.23 2.18 2.20
N GLU A 56 -21.57 3.19 2.74
CA GLU A 56 -20.24 3.55 2.24
C GLU A 56 -19.26 2.43 2.52
N ILE A 57 -19.29 1.86 3.71
CA ILE A 57 -18.40 0.78 4.06
C ILE A 57 -18.65 -0.42 3.16
N ARG A 58 -19.92 -0.78 2.97
CA ARG A 58 -20.24 -1.91 2.09
C ARG A 58 -19.76 -1.68 0.67
N ARG A 59 -19.93 -0.46 0.18
CA ARG A 59 -19.52 -0.15 -1.18
C ARG A 59 -18.02 -0.31 -1.35
N ARG A 60 -17.24 0.13 -0.38
CA ARG A 60 -15.79 0.00 -0.48
C ARG A 60 -15.34 -1.44 -0.35
N LEU A 61 -15.96 -2.19 0.55
CA LEU A 61 -15.56 -3.58 0.77
C LEU A 61 -15.97 -4.50 -0.38
N LYS A 62 -16.90 -4.08 -1.21
CA LYS A 62 -17.30 -4.88 -2.36
C LYS A 62 -16.36 -4.75 -3.54
N LYS A 63 -15.50 -3.77 -3.51
CA LYS A 63 -14.55 -3.59 -4.58
C LYS A 63 -13.63 -4.79 -4.65
N GLU A 64 -13.49 -5.37 -5.81
CA GLU A 64 -12.59 -6.50 -5.97
C GLU A 64 -11.16 -6.00 -6.14
N THR A 65 -10.27 -6.51 -5.33
CA THR A 65 -8.87 -6.13 -5.38
C THR A 65 -8.04 -7.40 -5.22
N TYR A 66 -7.11 -7.59 -6.15
CA TYR A 66 -6.26 -8.77 -6.12
C TYR A 66 -4.83 -8.34 -5.88
N ILE A 67 -4.18 -8.97 -4.91
CA ILE A 67 -2.79 -8.70 -4.60
C ILE A 67 -2.04 -10.00 -4.81
N MET A 68 -1.16 -10.01 -5.78
CA MET A 68 -0.50 -11.23 -6.20
C MET A 68 0.98 -11.02 -6.37
N SER A 69 1.73 -12.05 -6.11
CA SER A 69 3.14 -12.07 -6.45
C SER A 69 3.29 -12.43 -7.91
N ILE A 70 4.22 -11.79 -8.56
CA ILE A 70 4.59 -12.17 -9.92
C ILE A 70 6.07 -12.48 -9.93
N MET A 71 6.48 -13.31 -10.87
CA MET A 71 7.87 -13.74 -10.94
C MET A 71 8.40 -13.60 -12.35
N PRO A 72 8.61 -12.38 -12.79
CA PRO A 72 9.16 -12.17 -14.12
C PRO A 72 10.63 -12.59 -14.16
N MET A 73 11.07 -12.93 -15.34
CA MET A 73 12.46 -13.28 -15.55
C MET A 73 13.26 -12.01 -15.69
N LEU A 74 14.32 -11.89 -14.90
CA LEU A 74 15.20 -10.76 -15.05
C LEU A 74 16.13 -11.05 -16.24
N PRO A 75 16.22 -10.14 -17.21
CA PRO A 75 17.11 -10.41 -18.35
C PRO A 75 18.54 -10.41 -17.89
N ALA A 76 19.36 -11.18 -18.61
CA ALA A 76 20.78 -11.23 -18.32
C ALA A 76 21.38 -9.85 -18.49
N PRO A 77 22.39 -9.52 -17.70
CA PRO A 77 23.04 -8.22 -17.85
C PRO A 77 23.66 -8.09 -19.22
N ARG A 78 23.51 -6.92 -19.81
CA ARG A 78 24.19 -6.65 -21.06
C ARG A 78 25.55 -6.17 -20.79
N ALA A 79 26.36 -6.24 -21.78
CA ALA A 79 27.65 -5.61 -21.68
C ALA A 79 27.46 -4.14 -21.44
N PRO A 80 28.32 -3.51 -20.64
CA PRO A 80 28.14 -2.10 -20.33
C PRO A 80 28.15 -1.25 -21.59
N ARG A 81 27.23 -0.31 -21.69
CA ARG A 81 27.22 0.61 -22.72
C ARG A 81 27.98 1.77 -22.34
N VAL A 82 28.56 2.23 -23.24
CA VAL A 82 29.27 3.39 -23.00
C VAL A 82 28.37 4.50 -22.75
N LYS A 83 28.07 4.96 -22.45
CA LYS A 83 27.22 5.96 -22.26
C LYS A 83 26.05 5.86 -22.04
N SER A 84 25.64 6.01 -21.72
CA SER A 84 24.60 5.84 -21.62
C SER A 84 23.87 6.67 -21.14
N ALA A 85 23.73 7.08 -21.18
CA ALA A 85 23.10 7.76 -20.78
C ALA A 85 21.92 7.71 -20.45
N THR A 86 21.49 7.78 -20.34
CA THR A 86 20.40 7.81 -20.07
C THR A 86 19.74 7.37 -19.33
N ARG A 87 19.41 7.46 -19.05
CA ARG A 87 18.69 7.17 -18.38
C ARG A 87 17.70 6.84 -18.10
N SER A 88 17.28 6.76 -17.78
CA SER A 88 16.36 6.52 -17.53
C SER A 88 15.58 6.26 -16.99
N LYS A 89 15.04 6.23 -16.73
CA LYS A 89 14.23 6.05 -16.13
C LYS A 89 13.51 5.20 -16.06
N VAL A 90 13.39 4.87 -15.81
CA VAL A 90 12.67 4.22 -15.74
C VAL A 90 12.07 3.73 -15.21
N ALA A 91 11.55 3.60 -15.11
CA ALA A 91 10.97 3.13 -14.40
C ALA A 91 10.93 2.39 -13.93
#